data_da7e81d8ae50c0fb9f7aea4794907e98
#
_entry.id   da7e81d8ae50c0fb9f7aea4794907e98
#
_cell.length_a   1.000
_cell.length_b   1.000
_cell.length_c   1.000
_cell.angle_alpha   90.00
_cell.angle_beta   90.00
_cell.angle_gamma   90.00
#
_symmetry.space_group_name_H-M   'P 1'
#
loop_
_entity.id
_entity.type
_entity.pdbx_description
1 polymer ?
#
loop_
_entity_poly.entity_id
_entity_poly.type
_entity_poly.pdbx_seq_one_letter_code
_entity_poly.pdbx_strand_id
1 'polypeptide(L)'
;MERLRLSLFELNSIVSEIISMSLPDSYWVEAELSEAREGYGGHCYLELIQKDERSNTPIAKAHANCWRNRWMLIKPNFERVTGQRIHAGMKVLLKVHAQFHENYGFSWIVDDIDPNYTMGDMARKRLEIINTLKAEGVFELQKELVLPMFCQRIAVISSATAAGYGDFCNQLADNDYGLQFTTRLFPATMQGEGVEQSIIAALDSINAEYEEFDCVVIIRGGGATSDLSGFDTLALAENVANFPLPIITGIGHERDESVLDMISFQRVKTPTAAAAFLINHLAEVYARVMDAQETIVQNVKHRLQVEKMRLERLSSTIPVQFSLVKTKQGAYLDRLMTRITTNLQSKVANVQRRLEILSQNIQPVLERKMLNENHRLQLLQQRIQAQDPELLLKRGYSITLKDGKSIRSASQLKAGDIIETRFAEGNIKSEVK
;
A
#
# COMPACT_ATOMS: atom_id res chain seq x y z
N MET A 1 -29.96 -67.61 16.89
CA MET A 1 -29.08 -66.78 16.00
C MET A 1 -27.67 -66.97 16.48
N GLU A 2 -26.85 -67.74 15.77
CA GLU A 2 -25.41 -67.80 16.00
C GLU A 2 -24.80 -66.43 15.84
N ARG A 3 -24.11 -65.96 16.87
CA ARG A 3 -23.39 -64.66 16.76
C ARG A 3 -22.19 -64.89 15.84
N LEU A 4 -22.23 -64.32 14.63
CA LEU A 4 -21.07 -64.28 13.72
C LEU A 4 -19.93 -63.62 14.48
N ARG A 5 -18.86 -64.32 14.77
CA ARG A 5 -17.66 -63.79 15.41
C ARG A 5 -16.63 -63.52 14.29
N LEU A 6 -16.38 -62.26 14.03
CA LEU A 6 -15.35 -61.79 13.10
C LEU A 6 -14.19 -61.20 13.88
N SER A 7 -12.99 -61.36 13.40
CA SER A 7 -11.84 -60.58 13.84
C SER A 7 -11.97 -59.15 13.32
N LEU A 8 -11.26 -58.21 13.92
CA LEU A 8 -11.24 -56.84 13.48
C LEU A 8 -10.72 -56.72 12.03
N PHE A 9 -9.73 -57.53 11.67
CA PHE A 9 -9.19 -57.61 10.33
C PHE A 9 -10.27 -58.08 9.31
N GLU A 10 -10.97 -59.14 9.60
CA GLU A 10 -12.05 -59.66 8.74
C GLU A 10 -13.16 -58.62 8.56
N LEU A 11 -13.55 -57.93 9.64
CA LEU A 11 -14.55 -56.88 9.56
C LEU A 11 -14.05 -55.69 8.69
N ASN A 12 -12.81 -55.25 8.87
CA ASN A 12 -12.21 -54.19 8.13
C ASN A 12 -11.99 -54.57 6.64
N SER A 13 -11.69 -55.84 6.36
CA SER A 13 -11.59 -56.36 4.99
C SER A 13 -12.94 -56.30 4.27
N ILE A 14 -14.04 -56.65 4.95
CA ILE A 14 -15.39 -56.49 4.39
C ILE A 14 -15.69 -55.04 4.09
N VAL A 15 -15.34 -54.11 4.97
CA VAL A 15 -15.51 -52.67 4.75
C VAL A 15 -14.72 -52.21 3.55
N SER A 16 -13.45 -52.65 3.42
CA SER A 16 -12.54 -52.36 2.30
C SER A 16 -13.16 -52.82 0.96
N GLU A 17 -13.70 -54.05 0.95
CA GLU A 17 -14.33 -54.60 -0.24
C GLU A 17 -15.60 -53.85 -0.62
N ILE A 18 -16.46 -53.53 0.33
CA ILE A 18 -17.71 -52.79 0.11
C ILE A 18 -17.38 -51.39 -0.44
N ILE A 19 -16.40 -50.70 0.12
CA ILE A 19 -16.00 -49.36 -0.33
C ILE A 19 -15.44 -49.44 -1.77
N SER A 20 -14.58 -50.40 -2.06
CA SER A 20 -14.02 -50.60 -3.39
C SER A 20 -15.08 -50.94 -4.44
N MET A 21 -16.12 -51.73 -4.06
CA MET A 21 -17.22 -52.03 -4.97
C MET A 21 -18.20 -50.87 -5.16
N SER A 22 -18.44 -50.09 -4.11
CA SER A 22 -19.43 -48.99 -4.11
C SER A 22 -18.88 -47.72 -4.67
N LEU A 23 -17.57 -47.45 -4.57
CA LEU A 23 -16.89 -46.26 -5.03
C LEU A 23 -15.67 -46.65 -5.89
N PRO A 24 -15.86 -47.29 -7.05
CA PRO A 24 -14.76 -47.77 -7.90
C PRO A 24 -14.08 -46.66 -8.70
N ASP A 25 -14.75 -45.53 -8.87
CA ASP A 25 -14.31 -44.43 -9.72
C ASP A 25 -13.51 -43.39 -8.93
N SER A 26 -12.78 -42.57 -9.68
CA SER A 26 -12.20 -41.33 -9.16
C SER A 26 -13.17 -40.16 -9.36
N TYR A 27 -13.28 -39.30 -8.37
CA TYR A 27 -14.21 -38.15 -8.35
C TYR A 27 -13.43 -36.87 -8.27
N TRP A 28 -13.90 -35.84 -9.00
CA TRP A 28 -13.44 -34.47 -8.78
C TRP A 28 -14.22 -33.83 -7.65
N VAL A 29 -13.52 -33.39 -6.62
CA VAL A 29 -14.10 -32.84 -5.39
C VAL A 29 -13.53 -31.44 -5.14
N GLU A 30 -14.44 -30.49 -4.95
CA GLU A 30 -14.11 -29.15 -4.47
C GLU A 30 -13.99 -29.18 -2.95
N ALA A 31 -12.88 -28.68 -2.43
CA ALA A 31 -12.67 -28.59 -0.99
C ALA A 31 -11.73 -27.42 -0.65
N GLU A 32 -11.81 -26.94 0.58
CA GLU A 32 -10.80 -26.10 1.19
C GLU A 32 -9.83 -26.97 1.97
N LEU A 33 -8.54 -26.67 1.89
CA LEU A 33 -7.52 -27.33 2.67
C LEU A 33 -7.48 -26.71 4.08
N SER A 34 -7.78 -27.46 5.12
CA SER A 34 -7.54 -27.02 6.50
C SER A 34 -6.12 -27.31 6.96
N GLU A 35 -5.51 -28.37 6.39
CA GLU A 35 -4.11 -28.71 6.62
C GLU A 35 -3.50 -29.30 5.35
N ALA A 36 -2.23 -28.94 5.08
CA ALA A 36 -1.42 -29.56 4.04
C ALA A 36 0.01 -29.77 4.58
N ARG A 37 0.40 -31.03 4.80
CA ARG A 37 1.69 -31.36 5.40
C ARG A 37 2.43 -32.41 4.60
N GLU A 38 3.68 -32.13 4.27
CA GLU A 38 4.58 -33.12 3.70
C GLU A 38 5.23 -33.98 4.82
N GLY A 39 5.13 -35.28 4.71
CA GLY A 39 5.81 -36.22 5.59
C GLY A 39 7.24 -36.53 5.15
N TYR A 40 8.07 -37.02 6.06
CA TYR A 40 9.46 -37.39 5.79
C TYR A 40 9.63 -38.43 4.65
N GLY A 41 8.57 -39.21 4.34
CA GLY A 41 8.55 -40.17 3.23
C GLY A 41 8.27 -39.55 1.86
N GLY A 42 8.04 -38.24 1.78
CA GLY A 42 7.67 -37.53 0.55
C GLY A 42 6.20 -37.70 0.16
N HIS A 43 5.36 -38.19 1.06
CA HIS A 43 3.90 -38.21 0.94
C HIS A 43 3.33 -36.88 1.43
N CYS A 44 2.21 -36.45 0.86
CA CYS A 44 1.48 -35.29 1.35
C CYS A 44 0.18 -35.74 2.04
N TYR A 45 -0.04 -35.23 3.22
CA TYR A 45 -1.24 -35.45 4.04
C TYR A 45 -2.06 -34.17 4.01
N LEU A 46 -3.30 -34.30 3.56
CA LEU A 46 -4.22 -33.19 3.38
C LEU A 46 -5.44 -33.41 4.27
N GLU A 47 -5.93 -32.35 4.85
CA GLU A 47 -7.21 -32.33 5.51
C GLU A 47 -8.15 -31.43 4.70
N LEU A 48 -9.24 -32.02 4.21
CA LEU A 48 -10.24 -31.38 3.36
C LEU A 48 -11.42 -30.95 4.22
N ILE A 49 -11.87 -29.72 4.04
CA ILE A 49 -13.08 -29.20 4.65
C ILE A 49 -13.98 -28.57 3.59
N GLN A 50 -15.26 -28.63 3.84
CA GLN A 50 -16.26 -27.83 3.15
C GLN A 50 -16.99 -27.00 4.19
N LYS A 51 -17.05 -25.70 4.01
CA LYS A 51 -17.76 -24.77 4.89
C LYS A 51 -19.10 -24.40 4.30
N ASP A 52 -20.07 -24.13 5.17
CA ASP A 52 -21.33 -23.52 4.76
C ASP A 52 -21.08 -22.05 4.34
N GLU A 53 -21.60 -21.67 3.18
CA GLU A 53 -21.42 -20.32 2.62
C GLU A 53 -21.96 -19.19 3.52
N ARG A 54 -22.92 -19.49 4.41
CA ARG A 54 -23.57 -18.49 5.27
C ARG A 54 -22.98 -18.41 6.67
N SER A 55 -22.57 -19.55 7.24
CA SER A 55 -22.13 -19.63 8.65
C SER A 55 -20.63 -19.82 8.80
N ASN A 56 -19.90 -20.05 7.71
CA ASN A 56 -18.48 -20.37 7.69
C ASN A 56 -18.09 -21.57 8.59
N THR A 57 -19.09 -22.37 9.00
CA THR A 57 -18.89 -23.59 9.81
C THR A 57 -18.62 -24.78 8.91
N PRO A 58 -17.68 -25.67 9.28
CA PRO A 58 -17.43 -26.88 8.53
C PRO A 58 -18.67 -27.80 8.50
N ILE A 59 -19.17 -28.10 7.30
CA ILE A 59 -20.28 -29.05 7.07
C ILE A 59 -19.77 -30.43 6.64
N ALA A 60 -18.55 -30.51 6.13
CA ALA A 60 -17.88 -31.78 5.83
C ALA A 60 -16.39 -31.67 6.11
N LYS A 61 -15.81 -32.79 6.57
CA LYS A 61 -14.38 -32.92 6.85
C LYS A 61 -13.91 -34.32 6.44
N ALA A 62 -12.74 -34.37 5.79
CA ALA A 62 -12.17 -35.65 5.35
C ALA A 62 -10.63 -35.56 5.34
N HIS A 63 -10.00 -36.71 5.58
CA HIS A 63 -8.56 -36.89 5.39
C HIS A 63 -8.27 -37.39 3.98
N ALA A 64 -7.25 -36.82 3.36
CA ALA A 64 -6.80 -37.21 2.05
C ALA A 64 -5.28 -37.37 2.03
N ASN A 65 -4.81 -38.41 1.34
CA ASN A 65 -3.39 -38.73 1.22
C ASN A 65 -2.97 -38.64 -0.24
N CYS A 66 -1.88 -37.97 -0.50
CA CYS A 66 -1.24 -37.99 -1.82
C CYS A 66 0.07 -38.75 -1.71
N TRP A 67 0.15 -39.88 -2.39
CA TRP A 67 1.34 -40.72 -2.33
C TRP A 67 2.51 -40.07 -3.07
N ARG A 68 3.74 -40.35 -2.61
CA ARG A 68 4.99 -39.76 -3.12
C ARG A 68 5.07 -39.71 -4.64
N ASN A 69 4.76 -40.80 -5.32
CA ASN A 69 4.87 -40.88 -6.78
C ASN A 69 3.96 -39.88 -7.49
N ARG A 70 2.77 -39.65 -6.98
CA ARG A 70 1.83 -38.65 -7.49
C ARG A 70 2.22 -37.25 -7.04
N TRP A 71 2.57 -37.09 -5.77
CA TRP A 71 2.96 -35.80 -5.22
C TRP A 71 4.14 -35.16 -5.93
N MET A 72 5.14 -35.95 -6.29
CA MET A 72 6.30 -35.49 -7.07
C MET A 72 5.94 -34.94 -8.48
N LEU A 73 4.79 -35.32 -9.01
CA LEU A 73 4.29 -34.80 -10.31
C LEU A 73 3.35 -33.62 -10.12
N ILE A 74 2.42 -33.74 -9.16
CA ILE A 74 1.38 -32.75 -8.89
C ILE A 74 1.99 -31.44 -8.35
N LYS A 75 2.83 -31.53 -7.31
CA LYS A 75 3.40 -30.38 -6.64
C LYS A 75 4.13 -29.43 -7.59
N PRO A 76 5.13 -29.86 -8.38
CA PRO A 76 5.83 -28.95 -9.29
C PRO A 76 4.93 -28.36 -10.37
N ASN A 77 3.95 -29.13 -10.86
CA ASN A 77 3.00 -28.63 -11.85
C ASN A 77 2.08 -27.58 -11.26
N PHE A 78 1.55 -27.83 -10.06
CA PHE A 78 0.70 -26.89 -9.35
C PHE A 78 1.45 -25.58 -9.04
N GLU A 79 2.65 -25.68 -8.44
CA GLU A 79 3.48 -24.53 -8.11
C GLU A 79 3.90 -23.72 -9.36
N ARG A 80 4.19 -24.40 -10.48
CA ARG A 80 4.52 -23.74 -11.75
C ARG A 80 3.35 -22.97 -12.35
N VAL A 81 2.12 -23.50 -12.25
CA VAL A 81 0.93 -22.89 -12.86
C VAL A 81 0.34 -21.82 -11.97
N THR A 82 0.22 -22.07 -10.66
CA THR A 82 -0.39 -21.16 -9.69
C THR A 82 0.57 -20.12 -9.13
N GLY A 83 1.89 -20.35 -9.25
CA GLY A 83 2.92 -19.54 -8.60
C GLY A 83 3.01 -19.73 -7.09
N GLN A 84 2.22 -20.62 -6.49
CA GLN A 84 2.09 -20.80 -5.04
C GLN A 84 2.35 -22.23 -4.61
N ARG A 85 2.81 -22.39 -3.37
CA ARG A 85 2.84 -23.71 -2.71
C ARG A 85 1.45 -24.04 -2.20
N ILE A 86 1.15 -25.34 -2.19
CA ILE A 86 -0.09 -25.84 -1.58
C ILE A 86 -0.01 -25.62 -0.06
N HIS A 87 -0.99 -24.91 0.50
CA HIS A 87 -1.07 -24.58 1.92
C HIS A 87 -2.52 -24.60 2.43
N ALA A 88 -2.69 -24.52 3.73
CA ALA A 88 -4.02 -24.40 4.36
C ALA A 88 -4.74 -23.11 3.87
N GLY A 89 -6.06 -23.14 3.84
CA GLY A 89 -6.91 -22.04 3.36
C GLY A 89 -7.13 -21.98 1.86
N MET A 90 -6.42 -22.77 1.06
CA MET A 90 -6.64 -22.83 -0.40
C MET A 90 -7.88 -23.63 -0.76
N LYS A 91 -8.69 -23.10 -1.68
CA LYS A 91 -9.72 -23.87 -2.39
C LYS A 91 -9.11 -24.60 -3.56
N VAL A 92 -9.32 -25.88 -3.61
CA VAL A 92 -8.74 -26.80 -4.59
C VAL A 92 -9.80 -27.71 -5.19
N LEU A 93 -9.61 -28.07 -6.44
CA LEU A 93 -10.37 -29.12 -7.10
C LEU A 93 -9.45 -30.35 -7.20
N LEU A 94 -9.77 -31.38 -6.44
CA LEU A 94 -8.98 -32.59 -6.26
C LEU A 94 -9.64 -33.75 -6.98
N LYS A 95 -8.87 -34.52 -7.72
CA LYS A 95 -9.28 -35.83 -8.20
C LYS A 95 -8.94 -36.86 -7.14
N VAL A 96 -9.94 -37.50 -6.57
CA VAL A 96 -9.75 -38.45 -5.46
C VAL A 96 -10.47 -39.76 -5.74
N HIS A 97 -9.93 -40.85 -5.19
CA HIS A 97 -10.65 -42.13 -5.09
C HIS A 97 -10.68 -42.60 -3.63
N ALA A 98 -11.66 -43.42 -3.32
CA ALA A 98 -11.84 -43.95 -1.99
C ALA A 98 -10.86 -45.11 -1.73
N GLN A 99 -10.21 -45.12 -0.58
CA GLN A 99 -9.40 -46.24 -0.09
C GLN A 99 -9.68 -46.50 1.39
N PHE A 100 -9.90 -47.76 1.70
CA PHE A 100 -9.94 -48.21 3.09
C PHE A 100 -8.79 -49.21 3.30
N HIS A 101 -8.00 -48.96 4.32
CA HIS A 101 -6.91 -49.85 4.73
C HIS A 101 -7.21 -50.41 6.09
N GLU A 102 -7.01 -51.73 6.26
CA GLU A 102 -7.42 -52.49 7.47
C GLU A 102 -6.80 -51.91 8.75
N ASN A 103 -5.59 -51.36 8.68
CA ASN A 103 -4.88 -50.78 9.83
C ASN A 103 -5.07 -49.27 9.99
N TYR A 104 -5.33 -48.54 8.89
CA TYR A 104 -5.33 -47.09 8.90
C TYR A 104 -6.70 -46.47 8.69
N GLY A 105 -7.71 -47.28 8.37
CA GLY A 105 -9.08 -46.85 8.15
C GLY A 105 -9.31 -46.23 6.79
N PHE A 106 -10.34 -45.39 6.70
CA PHE A 106 -10.77 -44.75 5.49
C PHE A 106 -9.96 -43.46 5.22
N SER A 107 -9.54 -43.26 3.97
CA SER A 107 -8.97 -42.02 3.49
C SER A 107 -9.27 -41.85 2.00
N TRP A 108 -9.34 -40.60 1.56
CA TRP A 108 -9.32 -40.29 0.15
C TRP A 108 -7.89 -40.28 -0.38
N ILE A 109 -7.66 -40.86 -1.55
CA ILE A 109 -6.35 -40.84 -2.20
C ILE A 109 -6.41 -39.83 -3.31
N VAL A 110 -5.50 -38.87 -3.29
CA VAL A 110 -5.41 -37.81 -4.30
C VAL A 110 -4.63 -38.31 -5.51
N ASP A 111 -5.29 -38.34 -6.65
CA ASP A 111 -4.72 -38.70 -7.95
C ASP A 111 -4.21 -37.50 -8.73
N ASP A 112 -4.90 -36.34 -8.58
CA ASP A 112 -4.56 -35.11 -9.29
C ASP A 112 -5.14 -33.90 -8.58
N ILE A 113 -4.64 -32.70 -8.91
CA ILE A 113 -5.13 -31.41 -8.45
C ILE A 113 -5.21 -30.47 -9.64
N ASP A 114 -6.35 -29.85 -9.90
CA ASP A 114 -6.49 -28.88 -10.98
C ASP A 114 -6.02 -27.48 -10.53
N PRO A 115 -4.87 -27.00 -11.05
CA PRO A 115 -4.37 -25.68 -10.70
C PRO A 115 -5.22 -24.54 -11.26
N ASN A 116 -5.94 -24.75 -12.39
CA ASN A 116 -6.74 -23.69 -13.00
C ASN A 116 -7.96 -23.33 -12.14
N TYR A 117 -8.53 -24.32 -11.45
CA TYR A 117 -9.62 -24.06 -10.49
C TYR A 117 -9.16 -23.11 -9.38
N THR A 118 -8.01 -23.38 -8.78
CA THR A 118 -7.43 -22.55 -7.72
C THR A 118 -7.13 -21.14 -8.22
N MET A 119 -6.55 -21.00 -9.41
CA MET A 119 -6.32 -19.70 -10.06
C MET A 119 -7.64 -18.94 -10.29
N GLY A 120 -8.70 -19.62 -10.73
CA GLY A 120 -10.03 -19.01 -10.91
C GLY A 120 -10.61 -18.50 -9.59
N ASP A 121 -10.50 -19.25 -8.51
CA ASP A 121 -10.94 -18.82 -7.16
C ASP A 121 -10.16 -17.60 -6.65
N MET A 122 -8.84 -17.59 -6.85
CA MET A 122 -7.98 -16.47 -6.49
C MET A 122 -8.34 -15.20 -7.27
N ALA A 123 -8.54 -15.32 -8.58
CA ALA A 123 -8.95 -14.19 -9.42
C ALA A 123 -10.32 -13.66 -9.00
N ARG A 124 -11.26 -14.54 -8.66
CA ARG A 124 -12.59 -14.14 -8.15
C ARG A 124 -12.47 -13.40 -6.82
N LYS A 125 -11.74 -13.93 -5.84
CA LYS A 125 -11.51 -13.27 -4.55
C LYS A 125 -10.88 -11.89 -4.72
N ARG A 126 -9.88 -11.77 -5.61
CA ARG A 126 -9.27 -10.47 -5.93
C ARG A 126 -10.29 -9.48 -6.47
N LEU A 127 -11.16 -9.89 -7.40
CA LEU A 127 -12.23 -9.05 -7.93
C LEU A 127 -13.23 -8.65 -6.85
N GLU A 128 -13.60 -9.56 -5.94
CA GLU A 128 -14.48 -9.27 -4.80
C GLU A 128 -13.87 -8.20 -3.89
N ILE A 129 -12.58 -8.31 -3.56
CA ILE A 129 -11.86 -7.31 -2.75
C ILE A 129 -11.86 -5.95 -3.46
N ILE A 130 -11.50 -5.91 -4.75
CA ILE A 130 -11.49 -4.66 -5.54
C ILE A 130 -12.87 -4.01 -5.56
N ASN A 131 -13.93 -4.80 -5.76
CA ASN A 131 -15.30 -4.31 -5.80
C ASN A 131 -15.74 -3.76 -4.44
N THR A 132 -15.36 -4.41 -3.34
CA THR A 132 -15.63 -3.94 -1.97
C THR A 132 -14.95 -2.60 -1.73
N LEU A 133 -13.65 -2.49 -2.00
CA LEU A 133 -12.90 -1.24 -1.84
C LEU A 133 -13.45 -0.09 -2.68
N LYS A 134 -13.93 -0.38 -3.91
CA LYS A 134 -14.59 0.60 -4.76
C LYS A 134 -15.95 1.02 -4.22
N ALA A 135 -16.73 0.08 -3.69
CA ALA A 135 -18.03 0.38 -3.10
C ALA A 135 -17.90 1.23 -1.83
N GLU A 136 -16.84 1.04 -1.06
CA GLU A 136 -16.49 1.84 0.11
C GLU A 136 -15.87 3.19 -0.24
N GLY A 137 -15.46 3.38 -1.50
CA GLY A 137 -14.84 4.62 -1.98
C GLY A 137 -13.40 4.82 -1.53
N VAL A 138 -12.73 3.75 -1.05
CA VAL A 138 -11.35 3.84 -0.53
C VAL A 138 -10.28 3.45 -1.56
N PHE A 139 -10.67 2.88 -2.68
CA PHE A 139 -9.75 2.32 -3.67
C PHE A 139 -8.73 3.32 -4.24
N GLU A 140 -9.10 4.60 -4.37
CA GLU A 140 -8.24 5.64 -4.95
C GLU A 140 -7.63 6.59 -3.90
N LEU A 141 -7.92 6.42 -2.61
CA LEU A 141 -7.50 7.37 -1.55
C LEU A 141 -5.99 7.58 -1.49
N GLN A 142 -5.21 6.53 -1.68
CA GLN A 142 -3.74 6.64 -1.70
C GLN A 142 -3.25 7.49 -2.89
N LYS A 143 -3.90 7.37 -4.06
CA LYS A 143 -3.52 8.12 -5.26
C LYS A 143 -3.88 9.59 -5.18
N GLU A 144 -4.83 9.95 -4.30
CA GLU A 144 -5.18 11.35 -4.02
C GLU A 144 -4.16 12.04 -3.10
N LEU A 145 -3.32 11.29 -2.40
CA LEU A 145 -2.24 11.84 -1.58
C LEU A 145 -1.19 12.50 -2.46
N VAL A 146 -0.46 13.44 -1.88
CA VAL A 146 0.65 14.12 -2.55
C VAL A 146 1.95 13.77 -1.84
N LEU A 147 2.92 13.29 -2.60
CA LEU A 147 4.25 13.06 -2.05
C LEU A 147 4.87 14.40 -1.62
N PRO A 148 5.36 14.52 -0.38
CA PRO A 148 5.99 15.75 0.10
C PRO A 148 7.12 16.20 -0.82
N MET A 149 7.25 17.52 -1.02
CA MET A 149 8.28 18.08 -1.89
C MET A 149 9.69 17.59 -1.52
N PHE A 150 10.00 17.53 -0.23
CA PHE A 150 11.26 16.99 0.31
C PHE A 150 11.00 15.65 1.01
N CYS A 151 10.77 14.60 0.21
CA CYS A 151 10.58 13.24 0.70
C CYS A 151 11.93 12.58 0.99
N GLN A 152 12.43 12.71 2.20
CA GLN A 152 13.73 12.20 2.63
C GLN A 152 13.67 11.22 3.80
N ARG A 153 12.59 11.24 4.61
CA ARG A 153 12.39 10.36 5.76
C ARG A 153 11.47 9.22 5.37
N ILE A 154 12.02 8.04 5.22
CA ILE A 154 11.34 6.91 4.59
C ILE A 154 11.16 5.79 5.62
N ALA A 155 9.91 5.41 5.90
CA ALA A 155 9.62 4.17 6.60
C ALA A 155 9.63 3.01 5.61
N VAL A 156 10.43 1.97 5.88
CA VAL A 156 10.56 0.82 4.99
C VAL A 156 9.99 -0.41 5.65
N ILE A 157 8.98 -1.03 5.05
CA ILE A 157 8.42 -2.32 5.47
C ILE A 157 9.05 -3.40 4.60
N SER A 158 9.85 -4.26 5.22
CA SER A 158 10.53 -5.36 4.53
C SER A 158 11.00 -6.43 5.51
N SER A 159 11.48 -7.57 5.00
CA SER A 159 12.21 -8.51 5.84
C SER A 159 13.63 -8.00 6.12
N ALA A 160 14.07 -8.10 7.35
CA ALA A 160 15.41 -7.65 7.76
C ALA A 160 16.56 -8.35 7.01
N THR A 161 16.31 -9.57 6.51
CA THR A 161 17.29 -10.39 5.78
C THR A 161 17.11 -10.31 4.25
N ALA A 162 16.18 -9.50 3.77
CA ALA A 162 15.88 -9.40 2.34
C ALA A 162 17.01 -8.67 1.60
N ALA A 163 17.57 -9.30 0.57
CA ALA A 163 18.55 -8.66 -0.31
C ALA A 163 18.01 -7.36 -0.92
N GLY A 164 16.73 -7.33 -1.29
CA GLY A 164 16.08 -6.14 -1.86
C GLY A 164 16.07 -4.92 -0.93
N TYR A 165 16.04 -5.11 0.38
CA TYR A 165 16.20 -4.01 1.33
C TYR A 165 17.61 -3.42 1.29
N GLY A 166 18.64 -4.29 1.24
CA GLY A 166 20.02 -3.85 1.08
C GLY A 166 20.24 -3.10 -0.23
N ASP A 167 19.71 -3.63 -1.35
CA ASP A 167 19.81 -2.99 -2.67
C ASP A 167 19.12 -1.62 -2.68
N PHE A 168 17.95 -1.50 -2.06
CA PHE A 168 17.22 -0.24 -1.89
C PHE A 168 18.04 0.81 -1.13
N CYS A 169 18.57 0.44 0.04
CA CYS A 169 19.39 1.34 0.86
C CYS A 169 20.69 1.73 0.16
N ASN A 170 21.37 0.80 -0.49
CA ASN A 170 22.61 1.06 -1.22
C ASN A 170 22.36 2.05 -2.36
N GLN A 171 21.28 1.88 -3.12
CA GLN A 171 20.95 2.79 -4.23
C GLN A 171 20.57 4.19 -3.73
N LEU A 172 19.88 4.32 -2.59
CA LEU A 172 19.61 5.61 -1.97
C LEU A 172 20.89 6.29 -1.47
N ALA A 173 21.85 5.53 -0.96
CA ALA A 173 23.11 6.06 -0.46
C ALA A 173 24.08 6.44 -1.60
N ASP A 174 24.13 5.63 -2.67
CA ASP A 174 25.02 5.83 -3.81
C ASP A 174 24.22 6.43 -4.99
N ASN A 175 23.75 7.68 -4.81
CA ASN A 175 23.03 8.41 -5.84
C ASN A 175 23.90 9.54 -6.43
N ASP A 176 23.80 9.73 -7.74
CA ASP A 176 24.60 10.70 -8.53
C ASP A 176 24.41 12.17 -8.09
N TYR A 177 23.37 12.46 -7.35
CA TYR A 177 23.00 13.84 -6.94
C TYR A 177 23.52 14.20 -5.55
N GLY A 178 24.11 13.25 -4.80
CA GLY A 178 24.55 13.46 -3.40
C GLY A 178 23.39 13.76 -2.44
N LEU A 179 22.16 13.35 -2.78
CA LEU A 179 20.99 13.54 -1.97
C LEU A 179 21.00 12.57 -0.79
N GLN A 180 20.64 13.05 0.40
CA GLN A 180 20.62 12.26 1.62
C GLN A 180 19.20 11.81 1.95
N PHE A 181 19.05 10.51 2.26
CA PHE A 181 17.80 9.90 2.70
C PHE A 181 18.00 9.23 4.06
N THR A 182 17.00 9.32 4.90
CA THR A 182 16.96 8.62 6.18
C THR A 182 15.94 7.49 6.07
N THR A 183 16.39 6.26 6.22
CA THR A 183 15.52 5.09 6.16
C THR A 183 15.41 4.44 7.53
N ARG A 184 14.21 4.04 7.93
CA ARG A 184 13.97 3.23 9.13
C ARG A 184 13.22 1.97 8.74
N LEU A 185 13.79 0.82 9.09
CA LEU A 185 13.21 -0.49 8.81
C LEU A 185 12.16 -0.85 9.85
N PHE A 186 10.99 -1.23 9.38
CA PHE A 186 9.92 -1.89 10.12
C PHE A 186 9.86 -3.34 9.64
N PRO A 187 10.41 -4.28 10.41
CA PRO A 187 10.53 -5.66 9.95
C PRO A 187 9.17 -6.32 9.85
N ALA A 188 8.91 -6.92 8.68
CA ALA A 188 7.68 -7.67 8.42
C ALA A 188 7.98 -8.97 7.68
N THR A 189 7.09 -9.94 7.86
CA THR A 189 7.08 -11.18 7.09
C THR A 189 6.56 -10.87 5.69
N MET A 190 7.35 -11.20 4.66
CA MET A 190 7.03 -10.86 3.27
C MET A 190 6.64 -12.10 2.43
N GLN A 191 6.45 -13.26 3.07
CA GLN A 191 6.07 -14.53 2.41
C GLN A 191 5.29 -15.42 3.39
N GLY A 192 4.30 -16.18 2.86
CA GLY A 192 3.51 -17.14 3.63
C GLY A 192 2.34 -16.51 4.40
N GLU A 193 1.74 -17.27 5.31
CA GLU A 193 0.47 -16.92 5.97
C GLU A 193 0.52 -15.72 6.92
N GLY A 194 1.70 -15.30 7.37
CA GLY A 194 1.85 -14.19 8.33
C GLY A 194 2.00 -12.81 7.69
N VAL A 195 1.93 -12.66 6.36
CA VAL A 195 2.19 -11.41 5.64
C VAL A 195 1.22 -10.30 6.05
N GLU A 196 -0.08 -10.56 5.98
CA GLU A 196 -1.14 -9.60 6.32
C GLU A 196 -0.93 -8.99 7.70
N GLN A 197 -0.93 -9.83 8.73
CA GLN A 197 -0.83 -9.37 10.11
C GLN A 197 0.49 -8.66 10.41
N SER A 198 1.57 -9.14 9.81
CA SER A 198 2.90 -8.56 10.02
C SER A 198 3.02 -7.18 9.39
N ILE A 199 2.45 -6.96 8.20
CA ILE A 199 2.46 -5.65 7.54
C ILE A 199 1.51 -4.68 8.24
N ILE A 200 0.33 -5.13 8.66
CA ILE A 200 -0.60 -4.29 9.44
C ILE A 200 0.07 -3.84 10.74
N ALA A 201 0.72 -4.72 11.48
CA ALA A 201 1.45 -4.36 12.70
C ALA A 201 2.60 -3.36 12.43
N ALA A 202 3.28 -3.48 11.30
CA ALA A 202 4.30 -2.52 10.88
C ALA A 202 3.67 -1.15 10.54
N LEU A 203 2.54 -1.14 9.82
CA LEU A 203 1.79 0.09 9.52
C LEU A 203 1.29 0.77 10.79
N ASP A 204 0.77 0.02 11.75
CA ASP A 204 0.34 0.55 13.06
C ASP A 204 1.50 1.20 13.81
N SER A 205 2.68 0.56 13.78
CA SER A 205 3.90 1.10 14.38
C SER A 205 4.36 2.40 13.71
N ILE A 206 4.26 2.48 12.38
CA ILE A 206 4.58 3.70 11.62
C ILE A 206 3.54 4.78 11.92
N ASN A 207 2.26 4.41 12.01
CA ASN A 207 1.18 5.34 12.29
C ASN A 207 1.30 5.99 13.67
N ALA A 208 1.86 5.29 14.65
CA ALA A 208 2.13 5.85 15.98
C ALA A 208 3.18 6.99 15.95
N GLU A 209 4.06 7.00 14.94
CA GLU A 209 5.15 7.96 14.76
C GLU A 209 5.07 8.63 13.36
N TYR A 210 3.88 8.79 12.79
CA TYR A 210 3.70 9.19 11.37
C TYR A 210 4.34 10.54 11.02
N GLU A 211 4.51 11.44 11.99
CA GLU A 211 5.16 12.75 11.80
C GLU A 211 6.68 12.64 11.52
N GLU A 212 7.28 11.51 11.83
CA GLU A 212 8.70 11.27 11.57
C GLU A 212 8.98 10.85 10.13
N PHE A 213 7.96 10.53 9.35
CA PHE A 213 8.11 9.99 8.00
C PHE A 213 7.40 10.83 6.95
N ASP A 214 7.94 10.82 5.75
CA ASP A 214 7.41 11.51 4.59
C ASP A 214 6.64 10.55 3.66
N CYS A 215 7.03 9.28 3.63
CA CYS A 215 6.37 8.21 2.90
C CYS A 215 6.69 6.83 3.49
N VAL A 216 5.93 5.83 3.07
CA VAL A 216 6.18 4.42 3.38
C VAL A 216 6.56 3.68 2.10
N VAL A 217 7.53 2.78 2.20
CA VAL A 217 7.94 1.92 1.09
C VAL A 217 7.79 0.47 1.52
N ILE A 218 6.95 -0.29 0.83
CA ILE A 218 6.76 -1.72 1.06
C ILE A 218 7.51 -2.47 -0.04
N ILE A 219 8.62 -3.10 0.32
CA ILE A 219 9.48 -3.81 -0.62
C ILE A 219 9.72 -5.25 -0.21
N ARG A 220 9.78 -6.10 -1.22
CA ARG A 220 10.06 -7.51 -1.05
C ARG A 220 11.44 -7.87 -1.63
N GLY A 221 12.17 -8.74 -0.95
CA GLY A 221 13.41 -9.33 -1.49
C GLY A 221 13.11 -10.33 -2.61
N GLY A 222 14.02 -10.46 -3.55
CA GLY A 222 13.95 -11.48 -4.61
C GLY A 222 13.96 -12.89 -4.00
N GLY A 223 13.03 -13.74 -4.41
CA GLY A 223 12.94 -15.16 -4.08
C GLY A 223 12.25 -15.91 -5.20
N ALA A 224 12.52 -17.23 -5.34
CA ALA A 224 11.89 -18.05 -6.36
C ALA A 224 10.38 -18.07 -6.19
N THR A 225 9.64 -17.96 -7.31
CA THR A 225 8.17 -18.02 -7.47
C THR A 225 7.39 -17.29 -6.39
N SER A 226 6.87 -16.15 -6.77
CA SER A 226 6.24 -15.17 -5.88
C SER A 226 4.84 -15.60 -5.45
N ASP A 227 4.72 -16.16 -4.27
CA ASP A 227 3.41 -16.19 -3.60
C ASP A 227 3.05 -14.76 -3.19
N LEU A 228 2.08 -14.17 -3.89
CA LEU A 228 1.56 -12.82 -3.64
C LEU A 228 0.23 -12.84 -2.89
N SER A 229 -0.31 -14.03 -2.55
CA SER A 229 -1.61 -14.17 -1.92
C SER A 229 -1.75 -13.42 -0.60
N GLY A 230 -0.66 -13.34 0.17
CA GLY A 230 -0.64 -12.59 1.42
C GLY A 230 -0.81 -11.08 1.26
N PHE A 231 -0.65 -10.54 0.03
CA PHE A 231 -0.87 -9.13 -0.30
C PHE A 231 -2.25 -8.88 -0.93
N ASP A 232 -3.01 -9.94 -1.21
CA ASP A 232 -4.35 -9.89 -1.81
C ASP A 232 -5.43 -10.15 -0.75
N THR A 233 -5.41 -9.41 0.35
CA THR A 233 -6.37 -9.53 1.44
C THR A 233 -7.11 -8.22 1.66
N LEU A 234 -8.39 -8.29 2.04
CA LEU A 234 -9.23 -7.10 2.24
C LEU A 234 -8.70 -6.26 3.40
N ALA A 235 -8.38 -6.89 4.53
CA ALA A 235 -7.93 -6.17 5.71
C ALA A 235 -6.63 -5.40 5.48
N LEU A 236 -5.65 -5.98 4.77
CA LEU A 236 -4.42 -5.28 4.43
C LEU A 236 -4.69 -4.14 3.43
N ALA A 237 -5.55 -4.38 2.43
CA ALA A 237 -5.92 -3.38 1.44
C ALA A 237 -6.61 -2.17 2.08
N GLU A 238 -7.57 -2.38 2.99
CA GLU A 238 -8.23 -1.31 3.74
C GLU A 238 -7.24 -0.49 4.59
N ASN A 239 -6.32 -1.16 5.28
CA ASN A 239 -5.29 -0.49 6.08
C ASN A 239 -4.38 0.38 5.21
N VAL A 240 -3.95 -0.12 4.05
CA VAL A 240 -3.11 0.64 3.12
C VAL A 240 -3.89 1.78 2.48
N ALA A 241 -5.13 1.54 2.03
CA ALA A 241 -5.96 2.57 1.40
C ALA A 241 -6.22 3.76 2.33
N ASN A 242 -6.44 3.50 3.61
CA ASN A 242 -6.72 4.52 4.63
C ASN A 242 -5.46 5.09 5.31
N PHE A 243 -4.27 4.67 4.90
CA PHE A 243 -3.04 5.12 5.53
C PHE A 243 -2.75 6.60 5.21
N PRO A 244 -2.34 7.42 6.20
CA PRO A 244 -2.21 8.88 6.02
C PRO A 244 -0.99 9.31 5.19
N LEU A 245 0.03 8.46 5.05
CA LEU A 245 1.22 8.73 4.26
C LEU A 245 1.16 8.01 2.91
N PRO A 246 1.77 8.57 1.85
CA PRO A 246 1.89 7.90 0.57
C PRO A 246 2.64 6.57 0.70
N ILE A 247 2.06 5.49 0.20
CA ILE A 247 2.67 4.17 0.21
C ILE A 247 3.15 3.80 -1.19
N ILE A 248 4.44 3.49 -1.30
CA ILE A 248 5.09 3.01 -2.52
C ILE A 248 5.30 1.52 -2.39
N THR A 249 4.84 0.73 -3.36
CA THR A 249 5.04 -0.72 -3.36
C THR A 249 6.05 -1.16 -4.39
N GLY A 250 6.97 -2.03 -3.99
CA GLY A 250 7.94 -2.71 -4.84
C GLY A 250 7.95 -4.22 -4.56
N ILE A 251 6.78 -4.86 -4.70
CA ILE A 251 6.51 -6.23 -4.26
C ILE A 251 6.55 -7.21 -5.44
N GLY A 252 5.97 -6.87 -6.58
CA GLY A 252 5.71 -7.75 -7.70
C GLY A 252 6.60 -7.54 -8.91
N HIS A 253 6.59 -8.53 -9.82
CA HIS A 253 7.19 -8.45 -11.16
C HIS A 253 6.14 -7.98 -12.19
N GLU A 254 6.58 -7.75 -13.45
CA GLU A 254 5.74 -7.18 -14.54
C GLU A 254 4.40 -7.88 -14.77
N ARG A 255 4.31 -9.18 -14.50
CA ARG A 255 3.15 -10.02 -14.82
C ARG A 255 2.20 -10.26 -13.65
N ASP A 256 2.64 -10.01 -12.42
CA ASP A 256 1.90 -10.35 -11.21
C ASP A 256 1.68 -9.09 -10.38
N GLU A 257 0.51 -8.51 -10.52
CA GLU A 257 0.07 -7.33 -9.78
C GLU A 257 -0.81 -7.78 -8.61
N SER A 258 -0.50 -7.32 -7.39
CA SER A 258 -1.32 -7.57 -6.20
C SER A 258 -2.39 -6.49 -6.03
N VAL A 259 -3.44 -6.78 -5.23
CA VAL A 259 -4.43 -5.76 -4.84
C VAL A 259 -3.73 -4.60 -4.15
N LEU A 260 -2.72 -4.89 -3.33
CA LEU A 260 -1.93 -3.87 -2.65
C LEU A 260 -1.24 -2.92 -3.63
N ASP A 261 -0.70 -3.44 -4.74
CA ASP A 261 -0.08 -2.62 -5.79
C ASP A 261 -1.09 -1.70 -6.48
N MET A 262 -2.34 -2.18 -6.66
CA MET A 262 -3.40 -1.41 -7.34
C MET A 262 -3.88 -0.21 -6.53
N ILE A 263 -3.89 -0.33 -5.21
CA ILE A 263 -4.39 0.71 -4.29
C ILE A 263 -3.29 1.63 -3.77
N SER A 264 -2.01 1.24 -3.87
CA SER A 264 -0.88 2.04 -3.41
C SER A 264 -0.79 3.38 -4.13
N PHE A 265 -0.14 4.36 -3.51
CA PHE A 265 0.18 5.65 -4.12
C PHE A 265 0.97 5.48 -5.41
N GLN A 266 2.00 4.65 -5.37
CA GLN A 266 2.84 4.34 -6.53
C GLN A 266 3.31 2.90 -6.47
N ARG A 267 3.05 2.17 -7.55
CA ARG A 267 3.63 0.85 -7.78
C ARG A 267 4.94 0.98 -8.53
N VAL A 268 5.94 0.21 -8.14
CA VAL A 268 7.19 0.02 -8.87
C VAL A 268 7.55 -1.47 -8.95
N LYS A 269 8.39 -1.82 -9.92
CA LYS A 269 8.69 -3.24 -10.24
C LYS A 269 9.66 -3.91 -9.27
N THR A 270 10.56 -3.14 -8.68
CA THR A 270 11.68 -3.66 -7.86
C THR A 270 12.00 -2.70 -6.72
N PRO A 271 12.65 -3.18 -5.65
CA PRO A 271 13.18 -2.31 -4.60
C PRO A 271 14.08 -1.20 -5.14
N THR A 272 14.93 -1.51 -6.10
CA THR A 272 15.80 -0.52 -6.77
C THR A 272 14.99 0.52 -7.56
N ALA A 273 13.89 0.13 -8.20
CA ALA A 273 13.00 1.08 -8.86
C ALA A 273 12.30 2.01 -7.85
N ALA A 274 12.01 1.55 -6.61
CA ALA A 274 11.49 2.40 -5.55
C ALA A 274 12.51 3.45 -5.12
N ALA A 275 13.77 3.06 -4.94
CA ALA A 275 14.85 4.00 -4.67
C ALA A 275 15.01 5.02 -5.80
N ALA A 276 15.04 4.57 -7.06
CA ALA A 276 15.13 5.45 -8.22
C ALA A 276 13.96 6.44 -8.31
N PHE A 277 12.73 6.01 -8.01
CA PHE A 277 11.57 6.89 -7.98
C PHE A 277 11.73 8.03 -6.96
N LEU A 278 12.17 7.72 -5.75
CA LEU A 278 12.40 8.72 -4.70
C LEU A 278 13.56 9.65 -5.02
N ILE A 279 14.66 9.11 -5.56
CA ILE A 279 15.81 9.90 -6.00
C ILE A 279 15.38 10.88 -7.10
N ASN A 280 14.66 10.42 -8.12
CA ASN A 280 14.20 11.24 -9.22
C ASN A 280 13.24 12.33 -8.75
N HIS A 281 12.30 12.01 -7.85
CA HIS A 281 11.40 13.00 -7.28
C HIS A 281 12.18 14.13 -6.57
N LEU A 282 13.14 13.80 -5.73
CA LEU A 282 13.92 14.79 -5.00
C LEU A 282 14.89 15.54 -5.93
N ALA A 283 15.45 14.88 -6.95
CA ALA A 283 16.30 15.49 -7.97
C ALA A 283 15.54 16.53 -8.81
N GLU A 284 14.28 16.25 -9.17
CA GLU A 284 13.42 17.23 -9.86
C GLU A 284 13.16 18.47 -9.00
N VAL A 285 12.91 18.28 -7.71
CA VAL A 285 12.73 19.39 -6.76
C VAL A 285 14.02 20.20 -6.65
N TYR A 286 15.16 19.52 -6.52
CA TYR A 286 16.47 20.19 -6.49
C TYR A 286 16.73 20.98 -7.76
N ALA A 287 16.46 20.41 -8.95
CA ALA A 287 16.61 21.10 -10.22
C ALA A 287 15.75 22.37 -10.28
N ARG A 288 14.48 22.33 -9.82
CA ARG A 288 13.61 23.53 -9.77
C ARG A 288 14.17 24.61 -8.86
N VAL A 289 14.77 24.24 -7.72
CA VAL A 289 15.40 25.19 -6.80
C VAL A 289 16.61 25.85 -7.47
N MET A 290 17.45 25.06 -8.15
CA MET A 290 18.63 25.56 -8.86
C MET A 290 18.26 26.49 -10.04
N ASP A 291 17.24 26.11 -10.83
CA ASP A 291 16.73 26.96 -11.92
C ASP A 291 16.17 28.29 -11.40
N ALA A 292 15.44 28.25 -10.30
CA ALA A 292 14.93 29.46 -9.65
C ALA A 292 16.08 30.38 -9.19
N GLN A 293 17.11 29.79 -8.57
CA GLN A 293 18.31 30.51 -8.15
C GLN A 293 19.03 31.14 -9.34
N GLU A 294 19.24 30.38 -10.42
CA GLU A 294 19.90 30.87 -11.61
C GLU A 294 19.09 32.01 -12.26
N THR A 295 17.78 31.85 -12.37
CA THR A 295 16.88 32.90 -12.90
C THR A 295 16.96 34.17 -12.09
N ILE A 296 16.99 34.10 -10.76
CA ILE A 296 17.17 35.25 -9.87
C ILE A 296 18.50 35.95 -10.16
N VAL A 297 19.59 35.19 -10.23
CA VAL A 297 20.94 35.71 -10.47
C VAL A 297 21.04 36.38 -11.84
N GLN A 298 20.50 35.75 -12.89
CA GLN A 298 20.51 36.33 -14.26
C GLN A 298 19.68 37.61 -14.36
N ASN A 299 18.47 37.62 -13.78
CA ASN A 299 17.62 38.81 -13.77
C ASN A 299 18.29 39.99 -13.06
N VAL A 300 18.98 39.71 -11.96
CA VAL A 300 19.74 40.76 -11.24
C VAL A 300 20.91 41.27 -12.06
N LYS A 301 21.70 40.38 -12.66
CA LYS A 301 22.83 40.77 -13.53
C LYS A 301 22.34 41.59 -14.72
N HIS A 302 21.29 41.16 -15.40
CA HIS A 302 20.71 41.89 -16.53
C HIS A 302 20.24 43.27 -16.13
N ARG A 303 19.54 43.42 -15.02
CA ARG A 303 19.05 44.69 -14.51
C ARG A 303 20.17 45.66 -14.14
N LEU A 304 21.22 45.10 -13.48
CA LEU A 304 22.43 45.87 -13.20
C LEU A 304 23.13 46.34 -14.48
N GLN A 305 23.21 45.49 -15.51
CA GLN A 305 23.82 45.85 -16.78
C GLN A 305 23.04 46.95 -17.54
N VAL A 306 21.72 46.85 -17.57
CA VAL A 306 20.84 47.84 -18.17
C VAL A 306 20.96 49.20 -17.46
N GLU A 307 20.96 49.21 -16.12
CA GLU A 307 21.12 50.47 -15.38
C GLU A 307 22.55 51.05 -15.51
N LYS A 308 23.59 50.21 -15.62
CA LYS A 308 24.94 50.65 -15.98
C LYS A 308 25.02 51.32 -17.35
N MET A 309 24.47 50.68 -18.37
CA MET A 309 24.41 51.27 -19.74
C MET A 309 23.63 52.58 -19.77
N ARG A 310 22.55 52.65 -19.00
CA ARG A 310 21.75 53.87 -18.84
C ARG A 310 22.56 54.97 -18.18
N LEU A 311 23.34 54.63 -17.14
CA LEU A 311 24.23 55.56 -16.47
C LEU A 311 25.33 56.08 -17.41
N GLU A 312 26.00 55.19 -18.15
CA GLU A 312 27.02 55.52 -19.13
C GLU A 312 26.46 56.42 -20.23
N ARG A 313 25.25 56.12 -20.75
CA ARG A 313 24.58 56.97 -21.75
C ARG A 313 24.27 58.37 -21.20
N LEU A 314 23.77 58.43 -19.94
CA LEU A 314 23.50 59.71 -19.30
C LEU A 314 24.80 60.47 -19.04
N SER A 315 25.86 59.79 -18.59
CA SER A 315 27.18 60.36 -18.36
C SER A 315 27.82 60.92 -19.64
N SER A 316 27.67 60.25 -20.81
CA SER A 316 28.17 60.68 -22.07
C SER A 316 27.38 61.89 -22.66
N THR A 317 26.08 61.96 -22.36
CA THR A 317 25.19 63.01 -22.88
C THR A 317 25.34 64.32 -22.10
N ILE A 318 25.61 64.29 -20.82
CA ILE A 318 25.72 65.46 -19.93
C ILE A 318 26.87 66.40 -20.34
N PRO A 319 28.10 65.93 -20.68
CA PRO A 319 29.19 66.82 -21.10
C PRO A 319 28.86 67.55 -22.38
N VAL A 320 28.14 66.93 -23.32
CA VAL A 320 27.73 67.53 -24.58
C VAL A 320 26.73 68.70 -24.37
N GLN A 321 25.74 68.49 -23.51
CA GLN A 321 24.78 69.52 -23.15
C GLN A 321 25.41 70.59 -22.26
N PHE A 322 26.39 70.20 -21.40
CA PHE A 322 27.13 71.18 -20.62
C PHE A 322 27.94 72.15 -21.44
N SER A 323 28.48 71.74 -22.60
CA SER A 323 29.14 72.64 -23.57
C SER A 323 28.22 73.66 -24.14
N LEU A 324 26.93 73.41 -24.21
CA LEU A 324 25.90 74.30 -24.78
C LEU A 324 25.30 75.26 -23.73
N VAL A 325 25.33 74.93 -22.48
CA VAL A 325 24.69 75.76 -21.42
C VAL A 325 25.72 76.12 -20.35
N LYS A 326 26.80 76.82 -20.81
CA LYS A 326 28.05 77.04 -20.11
C LYS A 326 28.00 77.79 -18.76
N THR A 327 26.98 78.42 -18.34
CA THR A 327 27.02 79.23 -17.11
C THR A 327 25.75 79.27 -16.26
N LYS A 328 24.63 78.88 -16.73
CA LYS A 328 23.38 79.03 -15.95
C LYS A 328 22.84 77.73 -15.32
N GLN A 329 23.28 76.60 -15.77
CA GLN A 329 22.68 75.34 -15.31
C GLN A 329 23.64 74.25 -14.72
N GLY A 330 24.97 74.59 -14.63
CA GLY A 330 25.95 73.69 -14.07
C GLY A 330 25.57 73.18 -12.67
N ALA A 331 25.15 74.08 -11.78
CA ALA A 331 24.72 73.70 -10.44
C ALA A 331 23.41 72.88 -10.43
N TYR A 332 22.58 73.04 -11.48
CA TYR A 332 21.38 72.20 -11.61
C TYR A 332 21.70 70.81 -12.13
N LEU A 333 22.62 70.68 -13.08
CA LEU A 333 23.12 69.46 -13.64
C LEU A 333 23.85 68.60 -12.54
N ASP A 334 24.74 69.30 -11.78
CA ASP A 334 25.44 68.62 -10.65
C ASP A 334 24.47 68.08 -9.58
N ARG A 335 23.41 68.86 -9.28
CA ARG A 335 22.34 68.36 -8.41
C ARG A 335 21.59 67.19 -9.02
N LEU A 336 21.32 67.19 -10.36
CA LEU A 336 20.70 66.04 -11.02
C LEU A 336 21.60 64.84 -11.03
N MET A 337 22.89 64.98 -11.30
CA MET A 337 23.89 63.90 -11.24
C MET A 337 23.94 63.25 -9.86
N THR A 338 24.06 64.11 -8.81
CA THR A 338 24.05 63.61 -7.44
C THR A 338 22.75 62.87 -7.11
N ARG A 339 21.61 63.37 -7.56
CA ARG A 339 20.29 62.75 -7.33
C ARG A 339 20.12 61.42 -8.07
N ILE A 340 20.64 61.30 -9.31
CA ILE A 340 20.65 60.06 -10.08
C ILE A 340 21.51 59.03 -9.39
N THR A 341 22.73 59.40 -8.98
CA THR A 341 23.67 58.52 -8.31
C THR A 341 23.15 58.03 -6.96
N THR A 342 22.58 58.94 -6.15
CA THR A 342 21.98 58.59 -4.86
C THR A 342 20.76 57.69 -5.03
N ASN A 343 19.90 57.95 -6.05
CA ASN A 343 18.76 57.10 -6.35
C ASN A 343 19.18 55.71 -6.88
N LEU A 344 20.24 55.65 -7.69
CA LEU A 344 20.78 54.38 -8.17
C LEU A 344 21.41 53.57 -7.05
N GLN A 345 22.19 54.22 -6.17
CA GLN A 345 22.75 53.56 -5.00
C GLN A 345 21.68 53.06 -4.06
N SER A 346 20.63 53.86 -3.79
CA SER A 346 19.51 53.42 -2.96
C SER A 346 18.72 52.30 -3.61
N LYS A 347 18.51 52.33 -4.96
CA LYS A 347 17.89 51.25 -5.70
C LYS A 347 18.71 49.95 -5.68
N VAL A 348 20.02 50.07 -5.92
CA VAL A 348 20.96 48.93 -5.83
C VAL A 348 20.98 48.36 -4.44
N ALA A 349 21.09 49.17 -3.40
CA ALA A 349 21.02 48.78 -2.02
C ALA A 349 19.68 48.09 -1.67
N ASN A 350 18.56 48.62 -2.17
CA ASN A 350 17.23 48.02 -1.99
C ASN A 350 17.09 46.68 -2.73
N VAL A 351 17.63 46.57 -3.95
CA VAL A 351 17.62 45.29 -4.68
C VAL A 351 18.52 44.26 -4.01
N GLN A 352 19.71 44.65 -3.59
CA GLN A 352 20.63 43.80 -2.82
C GLN A 352 19.99 43.31 -1.51
N ARG A 353 19.38 44.24 -0.74
CA ARG A 353 18.65 43.91 0.48
C ARG A 353 17.47 42.96 0.21
N ARG A 354 16.74 43.18 -0.89
CA ARG A 354 15.62 42.31 -1.27
C ARG A 354 16.07 40.90 -1.67
N LEU A 355 17.25 40.80 -2.33
CA LEU A 355 17.91 39.54 -2.66
C LEU A 355 18.33 38.78 -1.40
N GLU A 356 18.94 39.51 -0.46
CA GLU A 356 19.39 38.93 0.81
C GLU A 356 18.21 38.41 1.63
N ILE A 357 17.12 39.16 1.71
CA ILE A 357 15.87 38.76 2.37
C ILE A 357 15.25 37.56 1.65
N LEU A 358 15.24 37.52 0.32
CA LEU A 358 14.71 36.36 -0.43
C LEU A 358 15.57 35.11 -0.17
N SER A 359 16.89 35.27 -0.24
CA SER A 359 17.82 34.16 0.08
C SER A 359 17.63 33.60 1.48
N GLN A 360 17.48 34.49 2.48
CA GLN A 360 17.25 34.09 3.88
C GLN A 360 15.86 33.47 4.12
N ASN A 361 14.88 33.85 3.29
CA ASN A 361 13.49 33.38 3.48
C ASN A 361 13.12 32.12 2.69
N ILE A 362 13.97 31.67 1.76
CA ILE A 362 13.69 30.46 0.96
C ILE A 362 13.48 29.25 1.88
N GLN A 363 14.43 29.06 2.79
CA GLN A 363 14.39 27.93 3.73
C GLN A 363 13.12 27.96 4.63
N PRO A 364 12.80 29.07 5.33
CA PRO A 364 11.61 29.14 6.17
C PRO A 364 10.29 29.01 5.38
N VAL A 365 10.23 29.50 4.15
CA VAL A 365 9.03 29.37 3.29
C VAL A 365 8.82 27.90 2.90
N LEU A 366 9.89 27.20 2.57
CA LEU A 366 9.85 25.77 2.28
C LEU A 366 9.42 24.95 3.51
N GLU A 367 10.01 25.25 4.67
CA GLU A 367 9.64 24.62 5.93
C GLU A 367 8.17 24.86 6.29
N ARG A 368 7.69 26.09 6.11
CA ARG A 368 6.29 26.44 6.34
C ARG A 368 5.34 25.73 5.38
N LYS A 369 5.73 25.57 4.12
CA LYS A 369 4.94 24.84 3.13
C LYS A 369 4.86 23.35 3.48
N MET A 370 5.98 22.74 3.90
CA MET A 370 6.02 21.38 4.41
C MET A 370 5.14 21.22 5.65
N LEU A 371 5.20 22.18 6.58
CA LEU A 371 4.35 22.15 7.78
C LEU A 371 2.85 22.20 7.43
N ASN A 372 2.48 23.04 6.47
CA ASN A 372 1.09 23.17 6.02
C ASN A 372 0.58 21.88 5.34
N GLU A 373 1.40 21.24 4.49
CA GLU A 373 0.99 19.97 3.88
C GLU A 373 0.89 18.83 4.91
N ASN A 374 1.79 18.80 5.87
CA ASN A 374 1.68 17.87 7.00
C ASN A 374 0.39 18.12 7.82
N HIS A 375 0.06 19.38 8.09
CA HIS A 375 -1.20 19.74 8.77
C HIS A 375 -2.43 19.32 7.96
N ARG A 376 -2.38 19.49 6.63
CA ARG A 376 -3.44 19.04 5.72
C ARG A 376 -3.63 17.51 5.75
N LEU A 377 -2.53 16.77 5.79
CA LEU A 377 -2.56 15.31 5.98
C LEU A 377 -3.20 14.92 7.32
N GLN A 378 -2.85 15.62 8.40
CA GLN A 378 -3.48 15.39 9.72
C GLN A 378 -5.00 15.63 9.70
N LEU A 379 -5.43 16.73 9.07
CA LEU A 379 -6.86 17.03 8.94
C LEU A 379 -7.61 15.97 8.13
N LEU A 380 -6.99 15.43 7.06
CA LEU A 380 -7.58 14.35 6.28
C LEU A 380 -7.69 13.07 7.12
N GLN A 381 -6.66 12.75 7.88
CA GLN A 381 -6.68 11.61 8.81
C GLN A 381 -7.78 11.75 9.86
N GLN A 382 -7.90 12.95 10.48
CA GLN A 382 -8.98 13.22 11.44
C GLN A 382 -10.37 13.09 10.82
N ARG A 383 -10.55 13.54 9.56
CA ARG A 383 -11.83 13.41 8.85
C ARG A 383 -12.19 11.95 8.58
N ILE A 384 -11.21 11.13 8.20
CA ILE A 384 -11.42 9.70 7.99
C ILE A 384 -11.79 9.01 9.31
N GLN A 385 -11.05 9.30 10.38
CA GLN A 385 -11.36 8.76 11.71
C GLN A 385 -12.71 9.27 12.29
N ALA A 386 -13.08 10.51 11.96
CA ALA A 386 -14.37 11.06 12.41
C ALA A 386 -15.58 10.44 11.69
N GLN A 387 -15.36 9.85 10.52
CA GLN A 387 -16.41 9.18 9.73
C GLN A 387 -16.49 7.66 9.98
N ASP A 388 -15.61 7.15 10.85
CA ASP A 388 -15.65 5.74 11.22
C ASP A 388 -16.88 5.45 12.09
N PRO A 389 -17.84 4.71 11.55
CA PRO A 389 -19.06 4.37 12.27
C PRO A 389 -18.78 3.60 13.57
N GLU A 390 -17.72 2.80 13.61
CA GLU A 390 -17.34 2.05 14.81
C GLU A 390 -16.87 2.96 15.96
N LEU A 391 -16.14 4.02 15.63
CA LEU A 391 -15.71 5.00 16.64
C LEU A 391 -16.89 5.81 17.19
N LEU A 392 -17.88 6.12 16.35
CA LEU A 392 -19.11 6.78 16.80
C LEU A 392 -19.91 5.87 17.74
N LEU A 393 -20.06 4.60 17.39
CA LEU A 393 -20.73 3.63 18.24
C LEU A 393 -20.01 3.44 19.59
N LYS A 394 -18.68 3.38 19.61
CA LYS A 394 -17.88 3.31 20.84
C LYS A 394 -17.97 4.56 21.74
N ARG A 395 -18.32 5.72 21.17
CA ARG A 395 -18.58 6.96 21.92
C ARG A 395 -19.99 7.05 22.54
N GLY A 396 -20.77 5.99 22.43
CA GLY A 396 -22.11 5.91 23.00
C GLY A 396 -23.22 6.33 22.04
N TYR A 397 -22.91 6.63 20.78
CA TYR A 397 -23.95 6.81 19.78
C TYR A 397 -24.51 5.44 19.38
N SER A 398 -25.74 5.46 18.98
CA SER A 398 -26.39 4.27 18.43
C SER A 398 -27.01 4.59 17.08
N ILE A 399 -27.08 3.60 16.23
CA ILE A 399 -27.77 3.73 14.94
C ILE A 399 -29.07 2.95 15.03
N THR A 400 -30.17 3.67 14.85
CA THR A 400 -31.49 3.05 14.81
C THR A 400 -31.85 2.68 13.37
N LEU A 401 -32.20 1.43 13.19
CA LEU A 401 -32.53 0.85 11.90
C LEU A 401 -33.97 0.35 11.91
N LYS A 402 -34.67 0.47 10.78
CA LYS A 402 -35.92 -0.23 10.48
C LYS A 402 -35.71 -0.95 9.17
N ASP A 403 -35.95 -2.25 9.12
CA ASP A 403 -35.74 -3.10 7.95
C ASP A 403 -34.36 -2.94 7.30
N GLY A 404 -33.31 -2.80 8.14
CA GLY A 404 -31.91 -2.66 7.70
C GLY A 404 -31.53 -1.26 7.20
N LYS A 405 -32.43 -0.27 7.23
CA LYS A 405 -32.14 1.13 6.83
C LYS A 405 -32.10 2.04 8.06
N SER A 406 -31.11 2.94 8.10
CA SER A 406 -30.98 3.90 9.21
C SER A 406 -32.09 4.93 9.17
N ILE A 407 -32.69 5.19 10.32
CA ILE A 407 -33.76 6.15 10.53
C ILE A 407 -33.14 7.48 10.95
N ARG A 408 -33.54 8.57 10.27
CA ARG A 408 -33.04 9.92 10.56
C ARG A 408 -34.05 10.85 11.20
N SER A 409 -35.30 10.47 11.22
CA SER A 409 -36.40 11.26 11.79
C SER A 409 -37.44 10.35 12.42
N ALA A 410 -37.95 10.75 13.59
CA ALA A 410 -39.04 10.05 14.24
C ALA A 410 -40.33 9.96 13.40
N SER A 411 -40.51 10.88 12.44
CA SER A 411 -41.65 10.88 11.53
C SER A 411 -41.68 9.68 10.55
N GLN A 412 -40.59 8.92 10.48
CA GLN A 412 -40.48 7.70 9.63
C GLN A 412 -40.98 6.45 10.37
N LEU A 413 -41.39 6.59 11.62
CA LEU A 413 -41.83 5.49 12.48
C LEU A 413 -43.34 5.62 12.77
N LYS A 414 -43.98 4.47 12.87
CA LYS A 414 -45.36 4.35 13.31
C LYS A 414 -45.45 3.47 14.54
N ALA A 415 -46.43 3.66 15.37
CA ALA A 415 -46.69 2.79 16.50
C ALA A 415 -46.82 1.32 16.02
N GLY A 416 -46.12 0.44 16.68
CA GLY A 416 -46.02 -0.99 16.29
C GLY A 416 -44.82 -1.35 15.40
N ASP A 417 -44.04 -0.38 14.95
CA ASP A 417 -42.84 -0.66 14.15
C ASP A 417 -41.73 -1.27 15.02
N ILE A 418 -41.09 -2.29 14.53
CA ILE A 418 -39.91 -2.89 15.17
C ILE A 418 -38.67 -2.15 14.65
N ILE A 419 -37.97 -1.51 15.55
CA ILE A 419 -36.69 -0.86 15.26
C ILE A 419 -35.56 -1.64 15.91
N GLU A 420 -34.45 -1.66 15.24
CA GLU A 420 -33.21 -2.24 15.75
C GLU A 420 -32.23 -1.12 16.03
N THR A 421 -31.83 -0.97 17.28
CA THR A 421 -30.81 0.00 17.67
C THR A 421 -29.48 -0.73 17.81
N ARG A 422 -28.55 -0.33 16.97
CA ARG A 422 -27.18 -0.88 16.93
C ARG A 422 -26.26 -0.05 17.82
N PHE A 423 -25.62 -0.70 18.74
CA PHE A 423 -24.57 -0.16 19.61
C PHE A 423 -23.20 -0.73 19.22
N ALA A 424 -22.15 -0.33 19.90
CA ALA A 424 -20.78 -0.84 19.68
C ALA A 424 -20.68 -2.36 19.93
N GLU A 425 -21.42 -2.90 20.87
CA GLU A 425 -21.30 -4.28 21.33
C GLU A 425 -22.61 -5.06 21.20
N GLY A 426 -23.45 -4.74 20.25
CA GLY A 426 -24.67 -5.49 19.98
C GLY A 426 -25.83 -4.68 19.48
N ASN A 427 -26.92 -5.37 19.21
CA ASN A 427 -28.14 -4.77 18.67
C ASN A 427 -29.30 -5.06 19.63
N ILE A 428 -30.17 -4.09 19.82
CA ILE A 428 -31.40 -4.23 20.60
C ILE A 428 -32.57 -3.97 19.67
N LYS A 429 -33.54 -4.86 19.69
CA LYS A 429 -34.82 -4.65 18.98
C LYS A 429 -35.80 -4.06 19.96
N SER A 430 -36.49 -3.04 19.54
CA SER A 430 -37.52 -2.33 20.30
C SER A 430 -38.73 -2.08 19.40
N GLU A 431 -39.88 -2.02 20.02
CA GLU A 431 -41.13 -1.67 19.35
C GLU A 431 -41.48 -0.22 19.65
N VAL A 432 -41.84 0.51 18.63
CA VAL A 432 -42.27 1.93 18.79
C VAL A 432 -43.69 1.95 19.34
N LYS A 433 -43.85 2.55 20.51
CA LYS A 433 -45.17 2.76 21.15
C LYS A 433 -45.86 3.99 20.62
#